data_273eb32c0614271ad3e731e3201349fc
#
_entry.id   273eb32c0614271ad3e731e3201349fc
#
_cell.length_a   1.000
_cell.length_b   1.000
_cell.length_c   1.000
_cell.angle_alpha   90.00
_cell.angle_beta   90.00
_cell.angle_gamma   90.00
#
_symmetry.space_group_name_H-M   'P 1'
#
loop_
_entity.id
_entity.type
_entity.pdbx_description
1 polymer ?
#
loop_
_entity_poly.entity_id
_entity_poly.type
_entity_poly.pdbx_seq_one_letter_code
_entity_poly.pdbx_strand_id
1 'polypeptide(L)' 'IELLIMARNAMQFRKRKKLDRVMSLFIEKSKITNDEVEKFLHVSDATATRYLSQLEKEGKIKQSGKTRKGVSYSRV' A
#
# COMPACT_ATOMS: atom_id res chain seq x y z
N ILE A 1 2.16 -19.79 -23.80
CA ILE A 1 2.38 -18.35 -23.74
C ILE A 1 1.16 -17.63 -23.15
N GLU A 2 -0.05 -17.96 -23.59
CA GLU A 2 -1.27 -17.37 -23.05
C GLU A 2 -1.47 -17.70 -21.57
N LEU A 3 -1.16 -18.92 -21.14
CA LEU A 3 -1.28 -19.32 -19.74
C LEU A 3 -0.33 -18.54 -18.85
N LEU A 4 0.88 -18.26 -19.33
CA LEU A 4 1.84 -17.46 -18.57
C LEU A 4 1.40 -16.01 -18.44
N ILE A 5 0.83 -15.46 -19.50
CA ILE A 5 0.31 -14.09 -19.48
C ILE A 5 -0.87 -13.98 -18.51
N MET A 6 -1.78 -14.96 -18.54
CA MET A 6 -2.92 -14.98 -17.62
C MET A 6 -2.48 -15.10 -16.16
N ALA A 7 -1.47 -15.93 -15.88
CA ALA A 7 -0.93 -16.09 -14.53
C ALA A 7 -0.31 -14.78 -14.03
N ARG A 8 0.45 -14.10 -14.87
CA ARG A 8 1.03 -12.80 -14.53
C ARG A 8 -0.06 -11.75 -14.26
N ASN A 9 -1.08 -11.71 -15.10
CA ASN A 9 -2.18 -10.77 -14.94
C ASN A 9 -2.95 -11.03 -13.64
N ALA A 10 -3.14 -12.29 -13.26
CA ALA A 10 -3.80 -12.66 -12.02
C ALA A 10 -3.00 -12.19 -10.80
N MET A 11 -1.67 -12.36 -10.83
CA MET A 11 -0.78 -11.90 -9.75
C MET A 11 -0.77 -10.39 -9.65
N GLN A 12 -0.69 -9.68 -10.76
CA GLN A 12 -0.74 -8.22 -10.80
C GLN A 12 -2.10 -7.71 -10.31
N PHE A 13 -3.17 -8.37 -10.67
CA PHE A 13 -4.52 -8.02 -10.23
C PHE A 13 -4.65 -8.12 -8.72
N ARG A 14 -4.14 -9.19 -8.10
CA ARG A 14 -4.18 -9.38 -6.65
C ARG A 14 -3.38 -8.30 -5.92
N LYS A 15 -2.18 -8.01 -6.42
CA LYS A 15 -1.34 -6.96 -5.85
C LYS A 15 -2.04 -5.60 -5.97
N ARG A 16 -2.59 -5.31 -7.14
CA ARG A 16 -3.28 -4.06 -7.40
C ARG A 16 -4.49 -3.89 -6.49
N LYS A 17 -5.24 -4.95 -6.28
CA LYS A 17 -6.40 -4.94 -5.41
C LYS A 17 -6.02 -4.58 -3.97
N LYS A 18 -4.91 -5.11 -3.47
CA LYS A 18 -4.41 -4.78 -2.14
C LYS A 18 -3.94 -3.33 -2.06
N LEU A 19 -3.28 -2.84 -3.09
CA LEU A 19 -2.87 -1.43 -3.16
C LEU A 19 -4.08 -0.51 -3.19
N ASP A 20 -5.13 -0.89 -3.90
CA ASP A 20 -6.37 -0.11 -3.93
C ASP A 20 -7.04 -0.07 -2.56
N ARG A 21 -6.98 -1.15 -1.80
CA ARG A 21 -7.50 -1.17 -0.42
C ARG A 21 -6.71 -0.23 0.48
N VAL A 22 -5.40 -0.16 0.32
CA VAL A 22 -4.58 0.81 1.06
C VAL A 22 -4.99 2.22 0.70
N MET A 23 -5.20 2.49 -0.60
CA MET A 23 -5.64 3.81 -1.05
C MET A 23 -7.00 4.21 -0.48
N SER A 24 -7.89 3.25 -0.26
CA SER A 24 -9.19 3.56 0.34
C SER A 24 -9.05 4.04 1.79
N LEU A 25 -8.02 3.62 2.51
CA LEU A 25 -7.73 4.17 3.83
C LEU A 25 -7.36 5.65 3.76
N PHE A 26 -6.63 6.04 2.73
CA PHE A 26 -6.22 7.43 2.52
C PHE A 26 -7.39 8.33 2.16
N ILE A 27 -8.50 7.77 1.68
CA ILE A 27 -9.72 8.54 1.44
C ILE A 27 -10.41 8.89 2.76
N GLU A 28 -10.41 7.94 3.71
CA GLU A 28 -11.05 8.14 5.02
C GLU A 28 -10.18 8.95 5.98
N LYS A 29 -8.86 8.77 5.92
CA LYS A 29 -7.91 9.42 6.82
C LYS A 29 -6.89 10.20 6.02
N SER A 30 -6.54 11.38 6.50
CA SER A 30 -5.54 12.21 5.85
C SER A 30 -4.12 11.68 6.02
N LYS A 31 -3.84 11.00 7.12
CA LYS A 31 -2.54 10.42 7.41
C LYS A 31 -2.68 8.98 7.85
N ILE A 32 -1.83 8.11 7.32
CA ILE A 32 -1.85 6.69 7.64
C ILE A 32 -0.43 6.22 7.95
N THR A 33 -0.31 5.42 8.99
CA THR A 33 0.96 4.83 9.40
C THR A 33 1.05 3.38 8.90
N ASN A 34 2.26 2.83 8.96
CA ASN A 34 2.50 1.44 8.63
C ASN A 34 1.64 0.50 9.49
N ASP A 35 1.52 0.79 10.78
CA ASP A 35 0.70 0.00 11.70
C ASP A 35 -0.76 -0.09 11.25
N GLU A 36 -1.30 1.00 10.76
CA GLU A 36 -2.69 1.02 10.29
C GLU A 36 -2.89 0.12 9.08
N VAL A 37 -1.93 0.10 8.18
CA VAL A 37 -1.96 -0.78 7.00
C VAL A 37 -1.85 -2.24 7.44
N GLU A 38 -0.96 -2.54 8.37
CA GLU A 38 -0.81 -3.90 8.91
C GLU A 38 -2.12 -4.43 9.47
N LYS A 39 -2.79 -3.63 10.28
CA LYS A 39 -4.05 -4.01 10.91
C LYS A 39 -5.18 -4.14 9.90
N PHE A 40 -5.24 -3.23 8.95
CA PHE A 40 -6.31 -3.21 7.95
C PHE A 40 -6.23 -4.40 7.00
N LEU A 41 -5.03 -4.72 6.53
CA LEU A 41 -4.83 -5.81 5.57
C LEU A 41 -4.44 -7.13 6.22
N HIS A 42 -4.20 -7.14 7.52
CA HIS A 42 -3.69 -8.33 8.23
C HIS A 42 -2.40 -8.85 7.60
N VAL A 43 -1.46 -7.95 7.39
CA VAL A 43 -0.17 -8.27 6.78
C VAL A 43 0.97 -7.91 7.74
N SER A 44 2.17 -8.42 7.43
CA SER A 44 3.36 -8.13 8.23
C SER A 44 3.84 -6.70 7.98
N ASP A 45 4.69 -6.20 8.88
CA ASP A 45 5.33 -4.90 8.76
C ASP A 45 6.05 -4.74 7.43
N ALA A 46 6.82 -5.75 7.04
CA ALA A 46 7.56 -5.73 5.77
C ALA A 46 6.63 -5.61 4.57
N THR A 47 5.51 -6.34 4.58
CA THR A 47 4.55 -6.30 3.48
C THR A 47 3.84 -4.94 3.41
N ALA A 48 3.43 -4.40 4.56
CA ALA A 48 2.81 -3.08 4.63
C ALA A 48 3.75 -2.00 4.09
N THR A 49 5.03 -2.06 4.47
CA THR A 49 6.05 -1.13 3.99
C THR A 49 6.20 -1.22 2.48
N ARG A 50 6.18 -2.42 1.92
CA ARG A 50 6.29 -2.62 0.46
C ARG A 50 5.12 -1.97 -0.28
N TYR A 51 3.90 -2.13 0.23
CA TYR A 51 2.73 -1.52 -0.38
C TYR A 51 2.80 0.00 -0.34
N LEU A 52 3.17 0.56 0.79
CA LEU A 52 3.32 2.01 0.95
C LEU A 52 4.42 2.55 0.03
N SER A 53 5.57 1.87 -0.04
CA SER A 53 6.66 2.25 -0.94
C SER A 53 6.24 2.21 -2.39
N GLN A 54 5.46 1.21 -2.78
CA GLN A 54 4.97 1.08 -4.15
C GLN A 54 4.05 2.25 -4.51
N LEU A 55 3.14 2.61 -3.63
CA LEU A 55 2.22 3.73 -3.86
C LEU A 55 2.97 5.06 -3.90
N GLU A 56 4.01 5.20 -3.09
CA GLU A 56 4.87 6.39 -3.12
C GLU A 56 5.59 6.50 -4.46
N LYS A 57 6.12 5.40 -4.98
CA LYS A 57 6.76 5.37 -6.30
C LYS A 57 5.79 5.72 -7.41
N GLU A 58 4.54 5.32 -7.28
CA GLU A 58 3.50 5.64 -8.26
C GLU A 58 3.02 7.09 -8.15
N GLY A 59 3.49 7.81 -7.15
CA GLY A 59 3.13 9.22 -6.96
C GLY A 59 1.75 9.42 -6.37
N LYS A 60 1.15 8.41 -5.78
CA LYS A 60 -0.19 8.47 -5.19
C LYS A 60 -0.18 8.94 -3.75
N ILE A 61 0.90 8.66 -3.03
CA ILE A 61 1.07 9.07 -1.64
C ILE A 61 2.47 9.64 -1.45
N LYS A 62 2.65 10.34 -0.34
CA LYS A 62 3.96 10.88 0.03
C LYS A 62 4.18 10.68 1.52
N GLN A 63 5.45 10.60 1.91
CA GLN A 63 5.84 10.54 3.30
C GLN A 63 5.56 11.89 3.95
N SER A 64 4.78 11.88 5.02
CA SER A 64 4.30 13.13 5.61
C SER A 64 5.02 13.48 6.91
N GLY A 65 5.72 12.54 7.53
CA GLY A 65 6.52 12.82 8.72
C GLY A 65 7.03 11.58 9.39
N LYS A 66 8.04 11.77 10.23
CA LYS A 66 8.57 10.74 11.11
C LYS A 66 8.12 11.03 12.53
N THR A 67 7.50 10.05 13.17
CA THR A 67 7.19 10.11 14.58
C THR A 67 7.93 8.99 15.29
N ARG A 68 7.89 8.98 16.64
CA ARG A 68 8.49 7.90 17.42
C ARG A 68 7.90 6.53 17.09
N LYS A 69 6.69 6.51 16.57
CA LYS A 69 5.97 5.28 16.21
C LYS A 69 6.18 4.84 14.77
N GLY A 70 6.95 5.58 13.99
CA GLY A 70 7.25 5.26 12.61
C GLY A 70 6.97 6.40 11.64
N VAL A 71 6.87 6.06 10.38
CA VAL A 71 6.68 7.01 9.30
C VAL A 71 5.20 7.06 8.95
N SER A 72 4.66 8.27 8.82
CA SER A 72 3.30 8.46 8.35
C SER A 72 3.31 8.89 6.88
N TYR A 73 2.24 8.56 6.19
CA TYR A 73 2.06 8.87 4.78
C TYR A 73 0.75 9.62 4.60
N SER A 74 0.68 10.46 3.57
CA SER A 74 -0.55 11.15 3.20
C SER A 74 -0.75 11.07 1.70
N ARG A 75 -2.00 11.24 1.26
CA ARG A 75 -2.32 11.27 -0.16
C ARG A 75 -1.75 12.54 -0.80
N VAL A 76 -1.21 12.37 -2.00
CA VAL A 76 -0.73 13.49 -2.80
C VAL A 76 -1.89 14.34 -3.33
#